data_e9eeedef96e96d8b3b8937fe77c993ab
#
_entry.id   e9eeedef96e96d8b3b8937fe77c993ab
#
_cell.length_a   1.000
_cell.length_b   1.000
_cell.length_c   1.000
_cell.angle_alpha   90.00
_cell.angle_beta   90.00
_cell.angle_gamma   90.00
#
_symmetry.space_group_name_H-M   'P 1'
#
loop_
_entity.id
_entity.type
_entity.pdbx_description
1 polymer ?
#
loop_
_entity_poly.entity_id
_entity_poly.type
_entity_poly.pdbx_seq_one_letter_code
_entity_poly.pdbx_strand_id
1 'polypeptide(L)'
;MWEDYGDARTLGLTWNTTTPYSFAEINVKDEPAIVEVPPGKLVGAVDDAFFRWVTDLGFTGPNQGKGGKFVFVGPDYDGKLPDGYRVVKTPTYRNWLFLRAIVDNGDVEAATLGLRTQFRIYPLSKLDNPPKGRVVFASGSKINTIHANDYSFYEELNAVIQYEPADAFNP
;
A
#
# COMPACT_ATOMS: atom_id res chain seq x y z
N MET A 1 -7.76 6.45 -0.10
CA MET A 1 -8.71 5.34 -0.25
C MET A 1 -10.04 5.82 -0.80
N TRP A 2 -10.79 4.95 -1.43
CA TRP A 2 -12.20 5.16 -1.70
C TRP A 2 -12.99 4.63 -0.52
N GLU A 3 -13.79 5.48 0.09
CA GLU A 3 -14.71 5.09 1.17
C GLU A 3 -16.03 4.52 0.64
N ASP A 4 -16.20 4.50 -0.67
CA ASP A 4 -17.28 3.92 -1.42
C ASP A 4 -16.72 3.20 -2.65
N TYR A 5 -17.58 2.68 -3.50
CA TYR A 5 -17.19 2.10 -4.79
C TYR A 5 -16.57 3.14 -5.72
N GLY A 6 -15.82 2.66 -6.71
CA GLY A 6 -15.30 3.52 -7.75
C GLY A 6 -16.45 4.19 -8.54
N ASP A 7 -16.30 5.47 -8.80
CA ASP A 7 -17.27 6.27 -9.55
C ASP A 7 -16.71 6.84 -10.86
N ALA A 8 -17.55 7.44 -11.67
CA ALA A 8 -17.19 7.98 -12.98
C ALA A 8 -16.21 9.18 -12.93
N ARG A 9 -15.85 9.70 -11.76
CA ARG A 9 -14.87 10.78 -11.60
C ARG A 9 -13.44 10.25 -11.52
N THR A 10 -13.30 8.93 -11.28
CA THR A 10 -12.01 8.24 -11.33
C THR A 10 -11.76 7.79 -12.76
N LEU A 11 -10.78 8.40 -13.41
CA LEU A 11 -10.34 7.99 -14.74
C LEU A 11 -9.38 6.81 -14.63
N GLY A 12 -9.83 5.64 -14.99
CA GLY A 12 -9.07 4.40 -14.98
C GLY A 12 -9.72 3.33 -15.87
N LEU A 13 -8.93 2.37 -16.31
CA LEU A 13 -9.42 1.25 -17.10
C LEU A 13 -10.06 0.19 -16.20
N THR A 14 -11.24 -0.31 -16.58
CA THR A 14 -11.95 -1.41 -15.91
C THR A 14 -12.05 -1.26 -14.38
N TRP A 15 -12.41 -0.06 -13.92
CA TRP A 15 -12.51 0.25 -12.50
C TRP A 15 -13.50 -0.68 -11.77
N ASN A 16 -13.07 -1.22 -10.63
CA ASN A 16 -13.92 -2.12 -9.84
C ASN A 16 -15.01 -1.33 -9.11
N THR A 17 -16.25 -1.79 -9.22
CA THR A 17 -17.42 -1.17 -8.60
C THR A 17 -18.07 -2.04 -7.52
N THR A 18 -17.37 -3.08 -7.05
CA THR A 18 -17.92 -4.05 -6.08
C THR A 18 -17.18 -4.06 -4.74
N THR A 19 -15.97 -3.51 -4.68
CA THR A 19 -15.18 -3.40 -3.46
C THR A 19 -14.49 -2.03 -3.39
N PRO A 20 -14.51 -1.35 -2.24
CA PRO A 20 -13.72 -0.15 -2.01
C PRO A 20 -12.21 -0.46 -2.00
N TYR A 21 -11.43 0.45 -2.57
CA TYR A 21 -9.97 0.32 -2.63
C TYR A 21 -9.25 1.29 -1.70
N SER A 22 -8.14 0.83 -1.18
CA SER A 22 -7.14 1.67 -0.52
C SER A 22 -5.79 1.44 -1.18
N PHE A 23 -5.13 2.53 -1.54
CA PHE A 23 -3.78 2.52 -2.09
C PHE A 23 -2.85 3.31 -1.18
N ALA A 24 -1.61 2.86 -1.09
CA ALA A 24 -0.57 3.58 -0.39
C ALA A 24 0.80 3.25 -0.99
N GLU A 25 1.73 4.18 -0.87
CA GLU A 25 3.15 3.93 -1.09
C GLU A 25 3.79 3.54 0.25
N ILE A 26 4.62 2.50 0.23
CA ILE A 26 5.53 2.13 1.31
C ILE A 26 6.94 2.44 0.80
N ASN A 27 7.56 3.48 1.34
CA ASN A 27 8.91 3.87 0.97
C ASN A 27 9.87 3.50 2.10
N VAL A 28 10.92 2.74 1.78
CA VAL A 28 11.87 2.17 2.73
C VAL A 28 13.32 2.60 2.45
N LYS A 29 13.52 3.67 1.65
CA LYS A 29 14.85 4.11 1.24
C LYS A 29 15.68 4.62 2.42
N ASP A 30 15.09 5.49 3.22
CA ASP A 30 15.82 6.15 4.30
C ASP A 30 15.79 5.32 5.60
N GLU A 31 14.70 4.61 5.85
CA GLU A 31 14.51 3.72 7.00
C GLU A 31 13.36 2.74 6.76
N PRO A 32 13.27 1.64 7.54
CA PRO A 32 12.14 0.73 7.46
C PRO A 32 10.81 1.40 7.75
N ALA A 33 9.76 0.90 7.11
CA ALA A 33 8.40 1.36 7.31
C ALA A 33 7.57 0.34 8.11
N ILE A 34 6.85 0.83 9.10
CA ILE A 34 5.85 0.05 9.84
C ILE A 34 4.52 0.14 9.11
N VAL A 35 3.87 -1.00 8.92
CA VAL A 35 2.52 -1.09 8.37
C VAL A 35 1.65 -1.87 9.34
N GLU A 36 0.63 -1.21 9.87
CA GLU A 36 -0.36 -1.83 10.74
C GLU A 36 -1.65 -2.05 9.97
N VAL A 37 -2.00 -3.31 9.77
CA VAL A 37 -3.20 -3.73 9.04
C VAL A 37 -4.27 -4.12 10.06
N PRO A 38 -5.47 -3.52 10.03
CA PRO A 38 -6.55 -3.89 10.94
C PRO A 38 -7.07 -5.30 10.66
N PRO A 39 -7.70 -5.95 11.64
CA PRO A 39 -8.46 -7.16 11.38
C PRO A 39 -9.68 -6.84 10.51
N GLY A 40 -10.13 -7.82 9.75
CA GLY A 40 -11.31 -7.70 8.92
C GLY A 40 -11.21 -8.45 7.60
N LYS A 41 -12.28 -8.32 6.82
CA LYS A 41 -12.37 -8.95 5.49
C LYS A 41 -11.68 -8.11 4.43
N LEU A 42 -10.35 -8.04 4.53
CA LEU A 42 -9.48 -7.34 3.61
C LEU A 42 -8.75 -8.32 2.71
N VAL A 43 -8.55 -7.96 1.46
CA VAL A 43 -7.73 -8.71 0.49
C VAL A 43 -6.84 -7.72 -0.22
N GLY A 44 -5.56 -8.00 -0.30
CA GLY A 44 -4.63 -7.15 -1.03
C GLY A 44 -3.21 -7.67 -1.04
N ALA A 45 -2.35 -6.91 -1.65
CA ALA A 45 -0.94 -7.23 -1.78
C ALA A 45 -0.08 -5.98 -1.73
N VAL A 46 1.21 -6.21 -1.63
CA VAL A 46 2.26 -5.23 -1.85
C VAL A 46 3.08 -5.71 -3.04
N ASP A 47 3.21 -4.84 -4.03
CA ASP A 47 4.09 -5.02 -5.17
C ASP A 47 5.27 -4.06 -5.07
N ASP A 48 6.40 -4.43 -5.65
CA ASP A 48 7.58 -3.57 -5.72
C ASP A 48 7.45 -2.47 -6.81
N ALA A 49 8.48 -1.64 -6.96
CA ALA A 49 8.48 -0.54 -7.94
C ALA A 49 8.32 -1.01 -9.40
N PHE A 50 8.54 -2.29 -9.68
CA PHE A 50 8.41 -2.90 -11.03
C PHE A 50 7.18 -3.81 -11.13
N PHE A 51 6.23 -3.65 -10.20
CA PHE A 51 4.99 -4.41 -10.18
C PHE A 51 5.18 -5.91 -9.96
N ARG A 52 6.28 -6.30 -9.30
CA ARG A 52 6.53 -7.69 -8.89
C ARG A 52 5.97 -7.90 -7.48
N TRP A 53 5.31 -9.03 -7.29
CA TRP A 53 4.72 -9.38 -6.00
C TRP A 53 5.78 -9.48 -4.88
N VAL A 54 5.48 -8.89 -3.74
CA VAL A 54 6.31 -8.91 -2.52
C VAL A 54 5.63 -9.72 -1.42
N THR A 55 4.39 -9.40 -1.09
CA THR A 55 3.62 -10.11 -0.06
C THR A 55 2.13 -9.87 -0.21
N ASP A 56 1.33 -10.82 0.27
CA ASP A 56 -0.10 -10.62 0.44
C ASP A 56 -0.43 -10.01 1.81
N LEU A 57 -1.55 -9.31 1.87
CA LEU A 57 -2.15 -8.75 3.08
C LEU A 57 -3.63 -9.13 3.19
N GLY A 58 -4.16 -9.11 4.41
CA GLY A 58 -5.54 -9.49 4.66
C GLY A 58 -5.76 -11.01 4.66
N PHE A 59 -6.83 -11.49 4.05
CA PHE A 59 -7.19 -12.92 4.06
C PHE A 59 -6.15 -13.82 3.41
N THR A 60 -5.61 -13.37 2.28
CA THR A 60 -4.59 -14.10 1.53
C THR A 60 -3.21 -13.97 2.15
N GLY A 61 -3.05 -12.99 3.02
CA GLY A 61 -1.79 -12.71 3.70
C GLY A 61 -1.52 -13.63 4.89
N PRO A 62 -0.31 -13.54 5.43
CA PRO A 62 0.17 -14.43 6.50
C PRO A 62 -0.65 -14.35 7.80
N ASN A 63 -1.42 -13.28 8.01
CA ASN A 63 -2.25 -13.08 9.19
C ASN A 63 -3.72 -13.50 8.99
N GLN A 64 -4.07 -14.00 7.80
CA GLN A 64 -5.37 -14.60 7.51
C GLN A 64 -6.57 -13.77 7.98
N GLY A 65 -6.54 -12.45 7.72
CA GLY A 65 -7.59 -11.50 8.11
C GLY A 65 -7.64 -11.12 9.59
N LYS A 66 -6.73 -11.63 10.44
CA LYS A 66 -6.67 -11.29 11.88
C LYS A 66 -6.01 -9.94 12.16
N GLY A 67 -5.65 -9.21 11.11
CA GLY A 67 -4.83 -8.01 11.24
C GLY A 67 -3.37 -8.34 11.51
N GLY A 68 -2.51 -7.33 11.61
CA GLY A 68 -1.10 -7.57 11.92
C GLY A 68 -0.22 -6.35 11.81
N LYS A 69 0.97 -6.52 12.35
CA LYS A 69 2.03 -5.52 12.33
C LYS A 69 3.17 -6.03 11.47
N PHE A 70 3.52 -5.26 10.49
CA PHE A 70 4.59 -5.57 9.54
C PHE A 70 5.68 -4.50 9.62
N VAL A 71 6.93 -4.91 9.42
CA VAL A 71 8.04 -4.01 9.17
C VAL A 71 8.60 -4.31 7.78
N PHE A 72 8.48 -3.35 6.88
CA PHE A 72 9.05 -3.42 5.54
C PHE A 72 10.45 -2.86 5.57
N VAL A 73 11.39 -3.60 4.99
CA VAL A 73 12.81 -3.26 4.97
C VAL A 73 13.33 -3.26 3.54
N GLY A 74 14.08 -2.23 3.20
CA GLY A 74 14.75 -2.13 1.91
C GLY A 74 15.92 -3.09 1.76
N PRO A 75 16.48 -3.22 0.55
CA PRO A 75 17.54 -4.18 0.26
C PRO A 75 18.83 -3.94 1.07
N ASP A 76 19.13 -2.69 1.38
CA ASP A 76 20.39 -2.29 2.03
C ASP A 76 20.28 -2.17 3.57
N TYR A 77 19.12 -2.51 4.14
CA TYR A 77 18.92 -2.35 5.58
C TYR A 77 19.48 -3.55 6.36
N ASP A 78 20.43 -3.29 7.26
CA ASP A 78 21.08 -4.26 8.15
C ASP A 78 20.89 -3.94 9.66
N GLY A 79 20.06 -2.93 9.98
CA GLY A 79 19.83 -2.49 11.35
C GLY A 79 18.92 -3.41 12.15
N LYS A 80 18.70 -3.05 13.41
CA LYS A 80 17.81 -3.80 14.31
C LYS A 80 16.34 -3.60 13.91
N LEU A 81 15.59 -4.68 14.04
CA LEU A 81 14.15 -4.70 13.82
C LEU A 81 13.40 -4.97 15.12
N PRO A 82 12.18 -4.45 15.28
CA PRO A 82 11.40 -4.64 16.48
C PRO A 82 10.86 -6.08 16.60
N ASP A 83 10.83 -6.60 17.82
CA ASP A 83 10.19 -7.88 18.10
C ASP A 83 8.66 -7.81 17.92
N GLY A 84 8.06 -8.94 17.54
CA GLY A 84 6.61 -9.06 17.38
C GLY A 84 6.07 -8.50 16.07
N TYR A 85 6.92 -8.01 15.18
CA TYR A 85 6.56 -7.58 13.83
C TYR A 85 6.93 -8.65 12.79
N ARG A 86 6.09 -8.78 11.79
CA ARG A 86 6.44 -9.61 10.62
C ARG A 86 7.36 -8.82 9.69
N VAL A 87 8.55 -9.31 9.51
CA VAL A 87 9.54 -8.70 8.60
C VAL A 87 9.20 -9.05 7.15
N VAL A 88 9.14 -8.02 6.30
CA VAL A 88 8.97 -8.13 4.85
C VAL A 88 10.16 -7.44 4.19
N LYS A 89 11.01 -8.20 3.53
CA LYS A 89 12.11 -7.66 2.72
C LYS A 89 11.60 -7.32 1.34
N THR A 90 11.94 -6.12 0.86
CA THR A 90 11.57 -5.64 -0.47
C THR A 90 12.81 -5.46 -1.33
N PRO A 91 12.76 -5.79 -2.63
CA PRO A 91 13.89 -5.61 -3.53
C PRO A 91 14.04 -4.15 -4.01
N THR A 92 13.05 -3.30 -3.74
CA THR A 92 13.02 -1.90 -4.14
C THR A 92 12.72 -0.99 -2.95
N TYR A 93 13.04 0.30 -3.08
CA TYR A 93 12.73 1.28 -2.03
C TYR A 93 11.27 1.69 -2.01
N ARG A 94 10.65 1.88 -3.17
CA ARG A 94 9.23 2.16 -3.29
C ARG A 94 8.46 0.88 -3.52
N ASN A 95 7.36 0.75 -2.79
CA ASN A 95 6.47 -0.39 -2.93
C ASN A 95 5.03 0.11 -2.95
N TRP A 96 4.22 -0.50 -3.78
CA TRP A 96 2.82 -0.14 -3.95
C TRP A 96 1.95 -1.12 -3.18
N LEU A 97 1.21 -0.59 -2.22
CA LEU A 97 0.24 -1.35 -1.44
C LEU A 97 -1.16 -1.09 -1.98
N PHE A 98 -1.93 -2.15 -2.18
CA PHE A 98 -3.36 -2.05 -2.37
C PHE A 98 -4.12 -2.99 -1.44
N LEU A 99 -5.26 -2.54 -0.96
CA LEU A 99 -6.21 -3.32 -0.16
C LEU A 99 -7.61 -3.12 -0.72
N ARG A 100 -8.39 -4.18 -0.72
CA ARG A 100 -9.82 -4.18 -1.00
C ARG A 100 -10.57 -4.53 0.28
N ALA A 101 -11.61 -3.79 0.58
CA ALA A 101 -12.55 -4.19 1.63
C ALA A 101 -13.68 -5.01 1.01
N ILE A 102 -13.89 -6.22 1.54
CA ILE A 102 -15.01 -7.07 1.12
C ILE A 102 -16.27 -6.56 1.81
N VAL A 103 -17.27 -6.24 1.03
CA VAL A 103 -18.53 -5.69 1.51
C VAL A 103 -19.55 -6.78 1.72
N ASP A 104 -20.03 -6.93 2.93
CA ASP A 104 -21.13 -7.85 3.27
C ASP A 104 -22.45 -7.07 3.26
N ASN A 105 -23.48 -7.64 2.64
CA ASN A 105 -24.85 -7.09 2.61
C ASN A 105 -24.95 -5.60 2.18
N GLY A 106 -23.99 -5.12 1.39
CA GLY A 106 -23.97 -3.75 0.92
C GLY A 106 -23.50 -2.70 1.96
N ASP A 107 -23.04 -3.12 3.14
CA ASP A 107 -22.55 -2.23 4.20
C ASP A 107 -21.09 -1.83 3.94
N VAL A 108 -20.91 -0.82 3.10
CA VAL A 108 -19.60 -0.25 2.73
C VAL A 108 -18.93 0.44 3.92
N GLU A 109 -19.71 1.09 4.78
CA GLU A 109 -19.18 1.80 5.93
C GLU A 109 -18.51 0.83 6.92
N ALA A 110 -19.20 -0.23 7.29
CA ALA A 110 -18.64 -1.28 8.15
C ALA A 110 -17.40 -1.96 7.51
N ALA A 111 -17.45 -2.24 6.21
CA ALA A 111 -16.35 -2.86 5.49
C ALA A 111 -15.07 -2.01 5.50
N THR A 112 -15.20 -0.69 5.44
CA THR A 112 -14.06 0.25 5.36
C THR A 112 -13.62 0.81 6.73
N LEU A 113 -14.38 0.59 7.80
CA LEU A 113 -14.15 1.19 9.12
C LEU A 113 -12.72 0.95 9.64
N GLY A 114 -12.23 -0.28 9.58
CA GLY A 114 -10.89 -0.62 10.03
C GLY A 114 -9.80 0.12 9.25
N LEU A 115 -9.93 0.21 7.93
CA LEU A 115 -8.99 0.95 7.07
C LEU A 115 -9.01 2.45 7.37
N ARG A 116 -10.18 3.01 7.67
CA ARG A 116 -10.34 4.44 7.98
C ARG A 116 -9.79 4.83 9.34
N THR A 117 -9.81 3.93 10.31
CA THR A 117 -9.54 4.26 11.72
C THR A 117 -8.29 3.64 12.32
N GLN A 118 -7.85 2.48 11.81
CA GLN A 118 -6.79 1.69 12.42
C GLN A 118 -5.59 1.43 11.48
N PHE A 119 -5.79 1.50 10.15
CA PHE A 119 -4.70 1.32 9.22
C PHE A 119 -3.68 2.45 9.35
N ARG A 120 -2.38 2.09 9.46
CA ARG A 120 -1.29 3.06 9.60
C ARG A 120 -0.06 2.63 8.81
N ILE A 121 0.62 3.62 8.22
CA ILE A 121 1.98 3.49 7.68
C ILE A 121 2.80 4.61 8.30
N TYR A 122 3.97 4.26 8.86
CA TYR A 122 4.87 5.23 9.46
C TYR A 122 6.31 4.69 9.52
N PRO A 123 7.33 5.58 9.59
CA PRO A 123 8.72 5.16 9.66
C PRO A 123 9.06 4.48 10.99
N LEU A 124 10.02 3.56 10.98
CA LEU A 124 10.47 2.80 12.15
C LEU A 124 10.88 3.72 13.32
N SER A 125 11.49 4.86 13.02
CA SER A 125 11.88 5.88 14.01
C SER A 125 10.72 6.43 14.84
N LYS A 126 9.47 6.20 14.42
CA LYS A 126 8.25 6.61 15.15
C LYS A 126 7.58 5.47 15.93
N LEU A 127 8.27 4.34 16.08
CA LEU A 127 7.70 3.15 16.72
C LEU A 127 7.21 3.41 18.14
N ASP A 128 7.96 4.15 18.95
CA ASP A 128 7.61 4.46 20.34
C ASP A 128 6.50 5.52 20.49
N ASN A 129 6.26 6.30 19.44
CA ASN A 129 5.20 7.31 19.39
C ASN A 129 4.55 7.33 18.00
N PRO A 130 3.76 6.30 17.66
CA PRO A 130 3.17 6.16 16.34
C PRO A 130 2.22 7.33 16.03
N PRO A 131 2.31 7.93 14.85
CA PRO A 131 1.39 8.97 14.45
C PRO A 131 -0.02 8.41 14.27
N LYS A 132 -1.01 9.29 14.35
CA LYS A 132 -2.36 8.94 13.89
C LYS A 132 -2.32 8.60 12.41
N GLY A 133 -3.05 7.57 12.01
CA GLY A 133 -3.22 7.26 10.59
C GLY A 133 -3.80 8.46 9.84
N ARG A 134 -3.26 8.71 8.64
CA ARG A 134 -3.81 9.73 7.73
C ARG A 134 -4.40 9.02 6.52
N VAL A 135 -5.69 9.18 6.33
CA VAL A 135 -6.40 8.68 5.15
C VAL A 135 -6.82 9.87 4.31
N VAL A 136 -6.49 9.83 3.03
CA VAL A 136 -7.00 10.77 2.03
C VAL A 136 -8.17 10.09 1.33
N PHE A 137 -9.35 10.69 1.44
CA PHE A 137 -10.55 10.18 0.81
C PHE A 137 -10.61 10.57 -0.66
N ALA A 138 -10.91 9.61 -1.50
CA ALA A 138 -10.87 9.74 -2.95
C ALA A 138 -12.25 9.71 -3.61
N SER A 139 -13.28 9.24 -2.89
CA SER A 139 -14.65 9.19 -3.41
C SER A 139 -15.15 10.59 -3.79
N GLY A 140 -15.75 10.69 -4.96
CA GLY A 140 -16.21 11.95 -5.51
C GLY A 140 -15.14 12.91 -6.00
N SER A 141 -13.85 12.57 -5.88
CA SER A 141 -12.72 13.36 -6.38
C SER A 141 -12.38 12.99 -7.82
N LYS A 142 -11.91 13.97 -8.58
CA LYS A 142 -11.36 13.72 -9.92
C LYS A 142 -9.96 13.14 -9.77
N ILE A 143 -9.80 11.87 -10.11
CA ILE A 143 -8.52 11.17 -10.05
C ILE A 143 -8.22 10.61 -11.44
N ASN A 144 -7.03 10.89 -11.93
CA ASN A 144 -6.50 10.30 -13.15
C ASN A 144 -5.43 9.27 -12.78
N THR A 145 -5.66 8.01 -13.14
CA THR A 145 -4.70 6.91 -12.94
C THR A 145 -3.99 6.52 -14.25
N ILE A 146 -4.22 7.26 -15.34
CA ILE A 146 -3.58 7.03 -16.62
C ILE A 146 -2.26 7.78 -16.66
N HIS A 147 -1.20 7.10 -17.07
CA HIS A 147 0.13 7.68 -17.25
C HIS A 147 0.12 8.78 -18.32
N ALA A 148 1.14 9.63 -18.33
CA ALA A 148 1.34 10.60 -19.39
C ALA A 148 1.43 9.94 -20.77
N ASN A 149 0.87 10.58 -21.79
CA ASN A 149 0.85 10.09 -23.17
C ASN A 149 1.69 10.97 -24.12
N ASP A 150 2.80 11.48 -23.59
CA ASP A 150 3.78 12.29 -24.30
C ASP A 150 5.18 12.00 -23.76
N TYR A 151 6.17 12.82 -24.09
CA TYR A 151 7.56 12.60 -23.67
C TYR A 151 7.76 12.62 -22.14
N SER A 152 6.89 13.28 -21.40
CA SER A 152 6.98 13.33 -19.92
C SER A 152 6.84 11.94 -19.29
N PHE A 153 6.22 10.97 -19.96
CA PHE A 153 6.21 9.57 -19.54
C PHE A 153 7.64 9.02 -19.31
N TYR A 154 8.56 9.33 -20.21
CA TYR A 154 9.95 8.84 -20.09
C TYR A 154 10.71 9.56 -19.00
N GLU A 155 10.41 10.83 -18.73
CA GLU A 155 10.99 11.58 -17.61
C GLU A 155 10.51 11.00 -16.26
N GLU A 156 9.21 10.73 -16.14
CA GLU A 156 8.62 10.09 -14.97
C GLU A 156 9.18 8.68 -14.75
N LEU A 157 9.27 7.88 -15.81
CA LEU A 157 9.86 6.54 -15.76
C LEU A 157 11.33 6.59 -15.33
N ASN A 158 12.12 7.49 -15.90
CA ASN A 158 13.52 7.67 -15.51
C ASN A 158 13.66 8.06 -14.04
N ALA A 159 12.79 8.95 -13.53
CA ALA A 159 12.81 9.33 -12.13
C ALA A 159 12.54 8.14 -11.19
N VAL A 160 11.63 7.24 -11.55
CA VAL A 160 11.39 5.99 -10.81
C VAL A 160 12.62 5.11 -10.85
N ILE A 161 13.19 4.87 -12.03
CA ILE A 161 14.36 3.99 -12.23
C ILE A 161 15.56 4.51 -11.42
N GLN A 162 15.87 5.81 -11.48
CA GLN A 162 17.00 6.41 -10.77
C GLN A 162 16.83 6.45 -9.25
N TYR A 163 15.60 6.29 -8.77
CA TYR A 163 15.32 6.26 -7.33
C TYR A 163 15.68 4.91 -6.70
N GLU A 164 15.53 3.82 -7.44
CA GLU A 164 15.65 2.45 -6.99
C GLU A 164 17.10 1.95 -6.99
N PRO A 165 17.43 0.86 -6.28
CA PRO A 165 18.75 0.23 -6.35
C PRO A 165 19.10 -0.21 -7.78
N ALA A 166 20.35 -0.04 -8.17
CA ALA A 166 20.78 -0.37 -9.53
C ALA A 166 20.62 -1.87 -9.87
N ASP A 167 20.74 -2.74 -8.88
CA ASP A 167 20.59 -4.19 -9.01
C ASP A 167 19.12 -4.66 -8.90
N ALA A 168 18.19 -3.79 -8.55
CA ALA A 168 16.76 -4.11 -8.52
C ALA A 168 16.19 -4.54 -9.88
N PHE A 169 16.90 -4.20 -10.98
CA PHE A 169 16.55 -4.60 -12.35
C PHE A 169 16.98 -6.01 -12.71
N ASN A 170 17.92 -6.59 -11.96
CA ASN A 170 18.38 -7.94 -12.25
C ASN A 170 17.35 -8.95 -11.73
N PRO A 171 16.87 -9.88 -12.59
CA PRO A 171 15.91 -10.90 -12.19
C PRO A 171 16.52 -11.93 -11.23
#